data_b89081d2ac8c4bbba8ac280e89c4be30
#
_entry.id   b89081d2ac8c4bbba8ac280e89c4be30
#
_cell.length_a   1.000
_cell.length_b   1.000
_cell.length_c   1.000
_cell.angle_alpha   90.00
_cell.angle_beta   90.00
_cell.angle_gamma   90.00
#
_symmetry.space_group_name_H-M   'P 1'
#
loop_
_entity.id
_entity.type
_entity.pdbx_description
1 polymer ?
#
loop_
_entity_poly.entity_id
_entity_poly.type
_entity_poly.pdbx_seq_one_letter_code
_entity_poly.pdbx_strand_id
1 'polypeptide(L)'
;MKKIIIITVSILLFSCNEKVNKIEKEAQSTISNRITLDSNSLKYIEKLKIYKDTFEESLTVVGEVSFDEDHVVRIYPIVSGSIEKINFSLGDYIKRGQLIATILSTDITEYQRDFSVAKSNLDIANKNFERTQKLFRTNFASEKDLQIAENEFKNAKSEFTSKKQILELYGGSSEKTDAVYNIYAPNSGYLVERNVNEGTQIRTDNNTNIFTISDLKSVWIWANVYESDIAKIKIGDKVIAKTISYPDIEFDGQIQKINNILEPESRVIKIRTEIPNEKELLKPEMFATVQIKSQDKINTLAIPTSAIFIENNENFIIKCISEYEFEKCKVVTGKILNDYTEIKEGVTEGEIVVIKGALLIANEINNKN
;
A
#
# COMPACT_ATOMS: atom_id res chain seq x y z
N MET A 1 5.72 -63.97 -43.35
CA MET A 1 6.41 -64.69 -44.48
C MET A 1 7.76 -64.07 -44.69
N LYS A 2 8.81 -64.92 -44.60
CA LYS A 2 10.13 -64.89 -45.25
C LYS A 2 11.03 -63.66 -44.96
N LYS A 3 12.21 -63.74 -44.56
CA LYS A 3 13.35 -64.68 -44.41
C LYS A 3 14.55 -63.77 -44.19
N ILE A 4 15.29 -63.84 -43.12
CA ILE A 4 16.62 -64.49 -42.93
C ILE A 4 17.57 -64.26 -44.10
N ILE A 5 18.70 -63.60 -43.85
CA ILE A 5 20.05 -64.09 -44.22
C ILE A 5 21.10 -63.43 -43.28
N ILE A 6 21.78 -64.33 -42.62
CA ILE A 6 23.06 -64.21 -41.85
C ILE A 6 24.18 -64.32 -42.88
N ILE A 7 25.24 -63.49 -42.76
CA ILE A 7 26.57 -63.88 -43.22
C ILE A 7 27.60 -63.37 -42.23
N THR A 8 28.14 -64.28 -41.50
CA THR A 8 29.40 -64.28 -40.75
C THR A 8 30.56 -64.47 -41.74
N VAL A 9 31.62 -63.67 -41.60
CA VAL A 9 32.99 -64.09 -41.94
C VAL A 9 33.98 -63.54 -40.97
N SER A 10 34.73 -64.40 -40.44
CA SER A 10 35.75 -64.47 -39.43
C SER A 10 37.16 -64.29 -40.05
N ILE A 11 38.14 -64.03 -39.15
CA ILE A 11 39.58 -64.43 -39.27
C ILE A 11 40.48 -63.32 -39.89
N LEU A 12 41.64 -62.92 -39.39
CA LEU A 12 42.71 -63.43 -38.51
C LEU A 12 43.66 -62.33 -38.10
N LEU A 13 44.07 -62.34 -36.86
CA LEU A 13 45.43 -62.15 -36.31
C LEU A 13 46.55 -61.74 -37.22
N PHE A 14 47.31 -60.69 -36.86
CA PHE A 14 48.72 -60.86 -36.59
C PHE A 14 49.26 -59.74 -35.66
N SER A 15 49.94 -60.18 -34.69
CA SER A 15 50.81 -59.57 -33.71
C SER A 15 52.01 -58.83 -34.35
N CYS A 16 52.37 -57.67 -33.81
CA CYS A 16 53.78 -57.43 -33.45
C CYS A 16 53.89 -56.27 -32.45
N ASN A 17 54.68 -56.59 -31.51
CA ASN A 17 55.14 -55.88 -30.36
C ASN A 17 56.19 -54.86 -30.71
N GLU A 18 56.08 -53.60 -30.32
CA GLU A 18 57.21 -52.76 -30.00
C GLU A 18 56.91 -51.73 -28.96
N LYS A 19 57.56 -51.87 -27.83
CA LYS A 19 57.60 -50.92 -26.73
C LYS A 19 58.27 -49.63 -27.20
N VAL A 20 57.57 -48.53 -27.22
CA VAL A 20 58.19 -47.22 -27.08
C VAL A 20 57.51 -46.49 -25.95
N ASN A 21 58.17 -46.44 -24.81
CA ASN A 21 57.93 -45.56 -23.72
C ASN A 21 58.01 -44.12 -24.21
N LYS A 22 56.83 -43.47 -24.42
CA LYS A 22 56.71 -42.05 -24.37
C LYS A 22 55.83 -41.72 -23.18
N ILE A 23 56.49 -41.39 -22.09
CA ILE A 23 55.96 -40.65 -20.99
C ILE A 23 55.72 -39.26 -21.55
N GLU A 24 54.53 -39.03 -22.11
CA GLU A 24 53.95 -37.69 -22.21
C GLU A 24 53.52 -37.31 -20.81
N LYS A 25 54.38 -36.59 -20.11
CA LYS A 25 53.97 -35.70 -19.03
C LYS A 25 52.99 -34.71 -19.67
N GLU A 26 51.70 -34.96 -19.53
CA GLU A 26 50.75 -33.90 -19.53
C GLU A 26 51.17 -32.96 -18.40
N ALA A 27 51.88 -31.91 -18.74
CA ALA A 27 52.01 -30.76 -17.90
C ALA A 27 50.60 -30.14 -17.84
N GLN A 28 49.77 -30.60 -16.87
CA GLN A 28 48.71 -29.78 -16.39
C GLN A 28 49.36 -28.47 -15.93
N SER A 29 49.23 -27.43 -16.76
CA SER A 29 49.50 -26.08 -16.36
C SER A 29 48.53 -25.82 -15.19
N THR A 30 49.04 -25.98 -13.99
CA THR A 30 48.36 -25.52 -12.77
C THR A 30 48.25 -24.02 -12.92
N ILE A 31 47.12 -23.54 -13.42
CA ILE A 31 46.75 -22.13 -13.37
C ILE A 31 46.94 -21.71 -11.91
N SER A 32 47.97 -20.93 -11.64
CA SER A 32 48.30 -20.50 -10.29
C SER A 32 47.28 -19.41 -9.89
N ASN A 33 46.27 -19.77 -9.13
CA ASN A 33 45.30 -18.83 -8.58
C ASN A 33 45.92 -17.93 -7.49
N ARG A 34 47.27 -17.93 -7.34
CA ARG A 34 47.99 -17.21 -6.29
C ARG A 34 48.95 -16.18 -6.82
N ILE A 35 49.06 -15.08 -6.09
CA ILE A 35 50.01 -14.01 -6.37
C ILE A 35 50.62 -13.47 -5.09
N THR A 36 51.88 -13.07 -5.17
CA THR A 36 52.57 -12.32 -4.12
C THR A 36 52.70 -10.88 -4.58
N LEU A 37 52.29 -9.94 -3.76
CA LEU A 37 52.36 -8.51 -4.02
C LEU A 37 53.49 -7.85 -3.24
N ASP A 38 53.98 -6.74 -3.76
CA ASP A 38 54.98 -5.91 -3.09
C ASP A 38 54.35 -4.97 -2.08
N SER A 39 55.17 -4.38 -1.20
CA SER A 39 54.69 -3.46 -0.13
C SER A 39 54.02 -2.18 -0.64
N ASN A 40 54.27 -1.77 -1.89
CA ASN A 40 53.67 -0.57 -2.46
C ASN A 40 52.22 -0.85 -2.91
N SER A 41 52.00 -2.02 -3.48
CA SER A 41 50.66 -2.47 -3.91
C SER A 41 49.70 -2.68 -2.76
N LEU A 42 50.21 -3.05 -1.56
CA LEU A 42 49.40 -3.25 -0.37
C LEU A 42 48.70 -1.96 0.13
N LYS A 43 49.22 -0.77 -0.20
CA LYS A 43 48.62 0.52 0.21
C LYS A 43 47.23 0.76 -0.36
N TYR A 44 46.90 0.07 -1.45
CA TYR A 44 45.59 0.21 -2.14
C TYR A 44 44.61 -0.90 -1.80
N ILE A 45 44.97 -1.78 -0.85
CA ILE A 45 44.22 -2.97 -0.51
C ILE A 45 43.63 -2.80 0.92
N GLU A 46 42.33 -2.96 1.04
CA GLU A 46 41.68 -3.09 2.34
C GLU A 46 41.27 -4.54 2.58
N LYS A 47 41.52 -5.04 3.77
CA LYS A 47 41.29 -6.42 4.19
C LYS A 47 40.25 -6.48 5.28
N LEU A 48 39.39 -7.50 5.26
CA LEU A 48 38.38 -7.76 6.30
C LEU A 48 38.50 -9.20 6.77
N LYS A 49 38.55 -9.39 8.07
CA LYS A 49 38.42 -10.71 8.68
C LYS A 49 36.94 -11.07 8.83
N ILE A 50 36.54 -12.23 8.30
CA ILE A 50 35.14 -12.61 8.19
C ILE A 50 34.73 -13.36 9.46
N TYR A 51 33.59 -12.94 10.00
CA TYR A 51 32.88 -13.64 11.07
C TYR A 51 31.43 -13.81 10.69
N LYS A 52 30.78 -14.77 11.33
CA LYS A 52 29.31 -14.81 11.30
C LYS A 52 28.75 -13.59 12.02
N ASP A 53 27.87 -12.91 11.37
CA ASP A 53 27.17 -11.75 11.93
C ASP A 53 25.68 -11.85 11.63
N THR A 54 24.91 -11.04 12.32
CA THR A 54 23.47 -11.03 12.21
C THR A 54 23.03 -9.91 11.28
N PHE A 55 22.47 -10.28 10.16
CA PHE A 55 22.00 -9.36 9.13
C PHE A 55 20.47 -9.31 9.09
N GLU A 56 19.95 -8.14 8.80
CA GLU A 56 18.55 -7.92 8.51
C GLU A 56 18.35 -7.88 7.00
N GLU A 57 17.41 -8.68 6.49
CA GLU A 57 17.02 -8.59 5.08
C GLU A 57 16.17 -7.34 4.89
N SER A 58 16.47 -6.55 3.88
CA SER A 58 15.65 -5.39 3.52
C SER A 58 15.20 -5.47 2.08
N LEU A 59 13.99 -5.01 1.83
CA LEU A 59 13.39 -4.91 0.51
C LEU A 59 13.01 -3.46 0.24
N THR A 60 13.48 -2.90 -0.86
CA THR A 60 13.11 -1.54 -1.28
C THR A 60 12.10 -1.61 -2.41
N VAL A 61 10.96 -0.97 -2.23
CA VAL A 61 9.86 -0.93 -3.19
C VAL A 61 9.33 0.49 -3.36
N VAL A 62 8.55 0.71 -4.41
CA VAL A 62 7.86 1.99 -4.63
C VAL A 62 6.44 1.89 -4.08
N GLY A 63 6.00 2.96 -3.46
CA GLY A 63 4.65 3.11 -2.93
C GLY A 63 4.09 4.50 -3.20
N GLU A 64 2.83 4.65 -2.88
CA GLU A 64 2.06 5.89 -3.02
C GLU A 64 1.36 6.20 -1.70
N VAL A 65 1.43 7.46 -1.30
CA VAL A 65 0.71 7.98 -0.14
C VAL A 65 -0.78 8.09 -0.50
N SER A 66 -1.63 7.55 0.34
CA SER A 66 -3.08 7.60 0.21
C SER A 66 -3.71 8.11 1.49
N PHE A 67 -4.97 8.46 1.40
CA PHE A 67 -5.76 8.77 2.60
C PHE A 67 -5.80 7.55 3.53
N ASP A 68 -5.87 7.83 4.82
CA ASP A 68 -6.33 6.86 5.80
C ASP A 68 -7.86 6.76 5.68
N GLU A 69 -8.35 5.73 5.00
CA GLU A 69 -9.77 5.53 4.70
C GLU A 69 -10.64 5.43 5.97
N ASP A 70 -10.06 5.07 7.10
CA ASP A 70 -10.76 5.03 8.37
C ASP A 70 -11.06 6.44 8.92
N HIS A 71 -10.34 7.46 8.43
CA HIS A 71 -10.46 8.87 8.79
C HIS A 71 -10.94 9.77 7.63
N VAL A 72 -11.47 9.17 6.57
CA VAL A 72 -12.07 9.87 5.43
C VAL A 72 -13.58 9.87 5.55
N VAL A 73 -14.18 11.03 5.35
CA VAL A 73 -15.63 11.16 5.25
C VAL A 73 -16.02 11.70 3.89
N ARG A 74 -16.74 10.89 3.13
CA ARG A 74 -17.32 11.25 1.84
C ARG A 74 -18.75 11.73 2.04
N ILE A 75 -19.05 12.93 1.58
CA ILE A 75 -20.37 13.56 1.69
C ILE A 75 -21.10 13.36 0.36
N TYR A 76 -22.23 12.70 0.42
CA TYR A 76 -23.11 12.46 -0.72
C TYR A 76 -24.34 13.37 -0.63
N PRO A 77 -24.96 13.77 -1.76
CA PRO A 77 -26.17 14.55 -1.75
C PRO A 77 -27.35 13.68 -1.25
N ILE A 78 -28.09 14.18 -0.28
CA ILE A 78 -29.34 13.54 0.21
C ILE A 78 -30.59 14.20 -0.35
N VAL A 79 -30.44 15.33 -1.05
CA VAL A 79 -31.51 16.03 -1.78
C VAL A 79 -31.01 16.35 -3.18
N SER A 80 -31.94 16.38 -4.14
CA SER A 80 -31.68 16.85 -5.49
C SER A 80 -31.84 18.36 -5.58
N GLY A 81 -31.02 19.03 -6.39
CA GLY A 81 -31.10 20.48 -6.55
C GLY A 81 -29.87 21.09 -7.19
N SER A 82 -29.68 22.38 -7.03
CA SER A 82 -28.54 23.14 -7.52
C SER A 82 -27.69 23.63 -6.35
N ILE A 83 -26.38 23.49 -6.46
CA ILE A 83 -25.45 24.12 -5.50
C ILE A 83 -25.57 25.63 -5.62
N GLU A 84 -26.03 26.28 -4.56
CA GLU A 84 -26.20 27.74 -4.51
C GLU A 84 -24.87 28.41 -4.13
N LYS A 85 -24.21 27.91 -3.07
CA LYS A 85 -22.99 28.50 -2.53
C LYS A 85 -22.09 27.43 -1.91
N ILE A 86 -20.78 27.64 -2.07
CA ILE A 86 -19.72 26.84 -1.42
C ILE A 86 -18.83 27.79 -0.61
N ASN A 87 -18.66 27.50 0.68
CA ASN A 87 -17.95 28.39 1.61
C ASN A 87 -16.46 28.09 1.76
N PHE A 88 -15.97 26.97 1.21
CA PHE A 88 -14.59 26.50 1.35
C PHE A 88 -13.99 26.09 0.00
N SER A 89 -12.69 26.30 -0.10
CA SER A 89 -11.88 25.86 -1.25
C SER A 89 -11.18 24.52 -0.96
N LEU A 90 -10.74 23.84 -2.01
CA LEU A 90 -9.93 22.64 -1.89
C LEU A 90 -8.66 22.95 -1.06
N GLY A 91 -8.35 22.13 -0.07
CA GLY A 91 -7.23 22.30 0.84
C GLY A 91 -7.55 23.10 2.12
N ASP A 92 -8.72 23.71 2.23
CA ASP A 92 -9.12 24.44 3.46
C ASP A 92 -9.42 23.46 4.61
N TYR A 93 -9.04 23.87 5.82
CA TYR A 93 -9.39 23.13 7.05
C TYR A 93 -10.80 23.52 7.53
N ILE A 94 -11.63 22.51 7.71
CA ILE A 94 -13.03 22.65 8.11
C ILE A 94 -13.22 22.04 9.50
N LYS A 95 -13.92 22.73 10.39
CA LYS A 95 -14.28 22.20 11.71
C LYS A 95 -15.62 21.49 11.64
N ARG A 96 -15.80 20.44 12.44
CA ARG A 96 -17.09 19.77 12.60
C ARG A 96 -18.21 20.76 12.87
N GLY A 97 -19.33 20.62 12.15
CA GLY A 97 -20.51 21.48 12.26
C GLY A 97 -20.44 22.80 11.48
N GLN A 98 -19.34 23.10 10.78
CA GLN A 98 -19.29 24.27 9.88
C GLN A 98 -20.08 24.02 8.61
N LEU A 99 -20.73 25.07 8.11
CA LEU A 99 -21.51 25.06 6.87
C LEU A 99 -20.57 25.04 5.67
N ILE A 100 -20.58 23.93 4.92
CA ILE A 100 -19.74 23.75 3.74
C ILE A 100 -20.37 24.36 2.51
N ALA A 101 -21.64 24.02 2.26
CA ALA A 101 -22.36 24.45 1.07
C ALA A 101 -23.87 24.53 1.32
N THR A 102 -24.55 25.25 0.44
CA THR A 102 -26.00 25.32 0.40
C THR A 102 -26.51 24.78 -0.94
N ILE A 103 -27.63 24.03 -0.88
CA ILE A 103 -28.31 23.48 -2.04
C ILE A 103 -29.70 24.10 -2.13
N LEU A 104 -30.03 24.66 -3.27
CA LEU A 104 -31.39 25.05 -3.59
C LEU A 104 -32.14 23.82 -4.09
N SER A 105 -33.11 23.31 -3.31
CA SER A 105 -33.72 22.01 -3.56
C SER A 105 -35.25 22.11 -3.67
N THR A 106 -35.79 21.54 -4.73
CA THR A 106 -37.26 21.39 -4.90
C THR A 106 -37.82 20.35 -3.96
N ASP A 107 -37.04 19.35 -3.54
CA ASP A 107 -37.45 18.29 -2.61
C ASP A 107 -37.80 18.91 -1.25
N ILE A 108 -37.00 19.87 -0.77
CA ILE A 108 -37.27 20.59 0.49
C ILE A 108 -38.60 21.36 0.40
N THR A 109 -38.86 22.01 -0.74
CA THR A 109 -40.15 22.72 -0.97
C THR A 109 -41.33 21.74 -0.89
N GLU A 110 -41.18 20.56 -1.45
CA GLU A 110 -42.22 19.51 -1.40
C GLU A 110 -42.45 19.03 0.04
N TYR A 111 -41.41 18.75 0.81
CA TYR A 111 -41.54 18.34 2.23
C TYR A 111 -42.18 19.44 3.08
N GLN A 112 -41.84 20.71 2.83
CA GLN A 112 -42.48 21.85 3.52
C GLN A 112 -43.95 21.96 3.20
N ARG A 113 -44.35 21.79 1.92
CA ARG A 113 -45.75 21.77 1.51
C ARG A 113 -46.50 20.65 2.22
N ASP A 114 -45.99 19.44 2.20
CA ASP A 114 -46.60 18.26 2.81
C ASP A 114 -46.78 18.45 4.33
N PHE A 115 -45.76 18.98 5.01
CA PHE A 115 -45.83 19.32 6.42
C PHE A 115 -46.93 20.35 6.67
N SER A 116 -47.03 21.42 5.86
CA SER A 116 -48.08 22.46 6.02
C SER A 116 -49.47 21.91 5.84
N VAL A 117 -49.67 21.03 4.85
CA VAL A 117 -50.97 20.36 4.61
C VAL A 117 -51.29 19.45 5.79
N ALA A 118 -50.38 18.61 6.26
CA ALA A 118 -50.61 17.73 7.41
C ALA A 118 -50.90 18.52 8.70
N LYS A 119 -50.25 19.67 8.91
CA LYS A 119 -50.54 20.59 10.04
C LYS A 119 -51.94 21.14 9.97
N SER A 120 -52.38 21.58 8.80
CA SER A 120 -53.73 22.09 8.59
C SER A 120 -54.79 21.04 8.84
N ASN A 121 -54.59 19.83 8.34
CA ASN A 121 -55.46 18.67 8.54
C ASN A 121 -55.57 18.30 10.04
N LEU A 122 -54.47 18.31 10.78
CA LEU A 122 -54.47 18.09 12.22
C LEU A 122 -55.28 19.14 12.97
N ASP A 123 -55.11 20.41 12.60
CA ASP A 123 -55.90 21.53 13.21
C ASP A 123 -57.40 21.37 12.99
N ILE A 124 -57.83 20.96 11.77
CA ILE A 124 -59.22 20.70 11.43
C ILE A 124 -59.74 19.51 12.22
N ALA A 125 -59.02 18.39 12.22
CA ALA A 125 -59.44 17.17 12.94
C ALA A 125 -59.51 17.41 14.46
N ASN A 126 -58.58 18.15 15.03
CA ASN A 126 -58.56 18.51 16.44
C ASN A 126 -59.81 19.34 16.82
N LYS A 127 -60.13 20.40 16.06
CA LYS A 127 -61.33 21.23 16.29
C LYS A 127 -62.57 20.42 16.11
N ASN A 128 -62.65 19.48 15.17
CA ASN A 128 -63.79 18.59 14.98
C ASN A 128 -63.96 17.66 16.18
N PHE A 129 -62.87 17.01 16.61
CA PHE A 129 -62.92 16.16 17.82
C PHE A 129 -63.35 16.92 19.07
N GLU A 130 -62.75 18.08 19.35
CA GLU A 130 -63.14 18.92 20.50
C GLU A 130 -64.62 19.32 20.47
N ARG A 131 -65.14 19.68 19.29
CA ARG A 131 -66.52 20.02 19.09
C ARG A 131 -67.46 18.82 19.36
N THR A 132 -67.15 17.66 18.74
CA THR A 132 -67.93 16.43 18.90
C THR A 132 -67.92 15.94 20.34
N GLN A 133 -66.75 16.04 21.02
CA GLN A 133 -66.66 15.71 22.46
C GLN A 133 -67.55 16.58 23.33
N LYS A 134 -67.65 17.88 23.03
CA LYS A 134 -68.56 18.78 23.73
C LYS A 134 -70.01 18.41 23.49
N LEU A 135 -70.43 18.10 22.27
CA LEU A 135 -71.76 17.67 21.89
C LEU A 135 -72.15 16.34 22.56
N PHE A 136 -71.21 15.39 22.59
CA PHE A 136 -71.42 14.09 23.25
C PHE A 136 -71.67 14.27 24.75
N ARG A 137 -70.93 15.12 25.42
CA ARG A 137 -71.15 15.44 26.86
C ARG A 137 -72.50 16.03 27.13
N THR A 138 -73.10 16.66 26.14
CA THR A 138 -74.47 17.27 26.25
C THR A 138 -75.53 16.40 25.59
N ASN A 139 -75.29 15.15 25.27
CA ASN A 139 -76.15 14.17 24.62
C ASN A 139 -76.62 14.55 23.18
N PHE A 140 -75.94 15.44 22.48
CA PHE A 140 -76.26 15.86 21.12
C PHE A 140 -75.39 15.15 20.02
N ALA A 141 -74.50 14.25 20.42
CA ALA A 141 -73.74 13.38 19.48
C ALA A 141 -73.78 11.95 20.01
N SER A 142 -73.69 10.97 19.09
CA SER A 142 -73.60 9.56 19.46
C SER A 142 -72.14 9.15 19.81
N GLU A 143 -72.00 8.04 20.54
CA GLU A 143 -70.71 7.45 20.86
C GLU A 143 -69.93 7.09 19.55
N LYS A 144 -70.61 6.64 18.50
CA LYS A 144 -70.11 6.38 17.21
C LYS A 144 -69.48 7.64 16.58
N ASP A 145 -70.17 8.78 16.67
CA ASP A 145 -69.65 10.04 16.11
C ASP A 145 -68.39 10.49 16.83
N LEU A 146 -68.37 10.36 18.19
CA LEU A 146 -67.21 10.66 18.98
C LEU A 146 -66.00 9.75 18.59
N GLN A 147 -66.24 8.45 18.42
CA GLN A 147 -65.19 7.50 18.06
C GLN A 147 -64.65 7.78 16.66
N ILE A 148 -65.49 8.16 15.71
CA ILE A 148 -65.07 8.56 14.36
C ILE A 148 -64.16 9.79 14.43
N ALA A 149 -64.62 10.86 15.14
CA ALA A 149 -63.83 12.08 15.27
C ALA A 149 -62.49 11.87 16.02
N GLU A 150 -62.49 11.00 17.03
CA GLU A 150 -61.25 10.62 17.72
C GLU A 150 -60.27 9.88 16.81
N ASN A 151 -60.76 8.95 15.97
CA ASN A 151 -59.90 8.22 15.03
C ASN A 151 -59.34 9.14 13.93
N GLU A 152 -60.18 10.07 13.42
CA GLU A 152 -59.72 11.10 12.47
C GLU A 152 -58.62 11.98 13.07
N PHE A 153 -58.77 12.43 14.31
CA PHE A 153 -57.76 13.19 15.01
C PHE A 153 -56.45 12.40 15.20
N LYS A 154 -56.54 11.12 15.63
CA LYS A 154 -55.40 10.24 15.81
C LYS A 154 -54.63 10.03 14.50
N ASN A 155 -55.38 9.80 13.41
CA ASN A 155 -54.79 9.62 12.07
C ASN A 155 -54.06 10.88 11.59
N ALA A 156 -54.73 12.04 11.69
CA ALA A 156 -54.15 13.35 11.32
C ALA A 156 -52.92 13.69 12.17
N LYS A 157 -52.92 13.35 13.46
CA LYS A 157 -51.76 13.53 14.35
C LYS A 157 -50.59 12.65 13.96
N SER A 158 -50.84 11.38 13.57
CA SER A 158 -49.81 10.46 13.11
C SER A 158 -49.17 10.94 11.79
N GLU A 159 -50.03 11.39 10.85
CA GLU A 159 -49.56 11.96 9.59
C GLU A 159 -48.71 13.22 9.79
N PHE A 160 -49.18 14.17 10.59
CA PHE A 160 -48.41 15.36 10.95
C PHE A 160 -47.06 15.01 11.55
N THR A 161 -47.02 14.05 12.50
CA THR A 161 -45.77 13.63 13.13
C THR A 161 -44.80 13.03 12.11
N SER A 162 -45.30 12.20 11.21
CA SER A 162 -44.49 11.60 10.12
C SER A 162 -43.91 12.67 9.19
N LYS A 163 -44.76 13.62 8.70
CA LYS A 163 -44.30 14.68 7.79
C LYS A 163 -43.35 15.65 8.47
N LYS A 164 -43.54 15.90 9.78
CA LYS A 164 -42.64 16.70 10.60
C LYS A 164 -41.24 16.04 10.66
N GLN A 165 -41.18 14.73 10.97
CA GLN A 165 -39.96 13.99 11.07
C GLN A 165 -39.20 13.95 9.73
N ILE A 166 -39.92 13.79 8.61
CA ILE A 166 -39.33 13.84 7.27
C ILE A 166 -38.68 15.21 7.02
N LEU A 167 -39.43 16.30 7.27
CA LEU A 167 -38.91 17.64 7.06
C LEU A 167 -37.67 17.92 7.92
N GLU A 168 -37.68 17.53 9.20
CA GLU A 168 -36.54 17.68 10.11
C GLU A 168 -35.32 16.84 9.68
N LEU A 169 -35.55 15.61 9.21
CA LEU A 169 -34.49 14.72 8.71
C LEU A 169 -33.69 15.34 7.53
N TYR A 170 -34.41 16.03 6.65
CA TYR A 170 -33.81 16.73 5.50
C TYR A 170 -33.44 18.20 5.83
N GLY A 171 -33.30 18.55 7.12
CA GLY A 171 -32.80 19.86 7.55
C GLY A 171 -33.77 21.03 7.28
N GLY A 172 -34.99 20.74 6.87
CA GLY A 172 -36.04 21.74 6.69
C GLY A 172 -36.53 22.28 8.03
N SER A 173 -36.91 23.55 8.08
CA SER A 173 -37.48 24.19 9.24
C SER A 173 -38.97 24.40 9.00
N SER A 174 -39.79 24.15 10.05
CA SER A 174 -41.22 24.50 10.04
C SER A 174 -41.47 26.02 10.01
N GLU A 175 -40.46 26.82 10.26
CA GLU A 175 -40.55 28.30 10.38
C GLU A 175 -40.00 29.04 9.15
N LYS A 176 -39.12 28.38 8.35
CA LYS A 176 -38.53 28.98 7.16
C LYS A 176 -39.11 28.34 5.91
N THR A 177 -39.48 29.17 4.96
CA THR A 177 -40.01 28.75 3.64
C THR A 177 -38.91 28.65 2.58
N ASP A 178 -37.64 28.69 2.99
CA ASP A 178 -36.53 28.69 2.06
C ASP A 178 -36.31 27.25 1.54
N ALA A 179 -36.25 27.09 0.23
CA ALA A 179 -35.96 25.81 -0.46
C ALA A 179 -34.48 25.38 -0.34
N VAL A 180 -33.87 25.68 0.81
CA VAL A 180 -32.42 25.55 1.00
C VAL A 180 -32.10 24.38 1.93
N TYR A 181 -31.25 23.48 1.44
CA TYR A 181 -30.60 22.45 2.25
C TYR A 181 -29.16 22.86 2.58
N ASN A 182 -28.79 22.81 3.84
CA ASN A 182 -27.48 23.19 4.35
C ASN A 182 -26.64 21.94 4.60
N ILE A 183 -25.45 21.88 3.96
CA ILE A 183 -24.47 20.80 4.15
C ILE A 183 -23.48 21.24 5.23
N TYR A 184 -23.46 20.51 6.35
CA TYR A 184 -22.52 20.74 7.43
C TYR A 184 -21.44 19.66 7.45
N ALA A 185 -20.22 20.04 7.90
CA ALA A 185 -19.13 19.11 8.08
C ALA A 185 -19.44 18.08 9.19
N PRO A 186 -19.45 16.79 8.90
CA PRO A 186 -19.68 15.76 9.91
C PRO A 186 -18.48 15.60 10.85
N ASN A 187 -17.25 15.81 10.34
CA ASN A 187 -15.99 15.77 11.07
C ASN A 187 -15.13 16.98 10.77
N SER A 188 -14.12 17.22 11.63
CA SER A 188 -13.08 18.21 11.32
C SER A 188 -12.01 17.57 10.43
N GLY A 189 -11.44 18.35 9.52
CA GLY A 189 -10.40 17.91 8.60
C GLY A 189 -10.22 18.85 7.41
N TYR A 190 -9.39 18.46 6.47
CA TYR A 190 -9.17 19.19 5.21
C TYR A 190 -10.17 18.77 4.14
N LEU A 191 -10.65 19.73 3.37
CA LEU A 191 -11.42 19.45 2.15
C LEU A 191 -10.46 18.94 1.06
N VAL A 192 -10.40 17.63 0.88
CA VAL A 192 -9.42 16.97 0.02
C VAL A 192 -9.95 16.72 -1.40
N GLU A 193 -11.28 16.60 -1.56
CA GLU A 193 -11.93 16.49 -2.85
C GLU A 193 -13.17 17.39 -2.90
N ARG A 194 -13.38 18.02 -4.05
CA ARG A 194 -14.55 18.82 -4.37
C ARG A 194 -14.99 18.51 -5.80
N ASN A 195 -16.06 17.74 -5.93
CA ASN A 195 -16.56 17.28 -7.23
C ASN A 195 -17.72 18.13 -7.78
N VAL A 196 -18.00 19.28 -7.15
CA VAL A 196 -19.07 20.19 -7.53
C VAL A 196 -18.60 21.65 -7.46
N ASN A 197 -19.25 22.49 -8.25
CA ASN A 197 -19.09 23.94 -8.24
C ASN A 197 -20.44 24.61 -8.00
N GLU A 198 -20.44 25.90 -7.67
CA GLU A 198 -21.65 26.71 -7.61
C GLU A 198 -22.39 26.63 -8.95
N GLY A 199 -23.72 26.46 -8.92
CA GLY A 199 -24.55 26.23 -10.08
C GLY A 199 -24.61 24.78 -10.58
N THR A 200 -23.79 23.86 -10.03
CA THR A 200 -23.84 22.44 -10.42
C THR A 200 -25.18 21.82 -9.99
N GLN A 201 -25.84 21.15 -10.93
CA GLN A 201 -27.03 20.35 -10.66
C GLN A 201 -26.60 19.00 -10.06
N ILE A 202 -27.14 18.65 -8.92
CA ILE A 202 -26.90 17.39 -8.23
C ILE A 202 -28.19 16.59 -8.12
N ARG A 203 -28.02 15.26 -8.08
CA ARG A 203 -29.11 14.30 -7.97
C ARG A 203 -28.75 13.24 -6.96
N THR A 204 -29.73 12.76 -6.19
CA THR A 204 -29.54 11.72 -5.20
C THR A 204 -29.29 10.34 -5.78
N ASP A 205 -29.62 10.12 -7.07
CA ASP A 205 -29.37 8.87 -7.80
C ASP A 205 -27.94 8.78 -8.37
N ASN A 206 -27.16 9.86 -8.35
CA ASN A 206 -25.75 9.85 -8.70
C ASN A 206 -24.91 9.37 -7.51
N ASN A 207 -24.21 8.24 -7.68
CA ASN A 207 -23.29 7.70 -6.66
C ASN A 207 -21.97 8.49 -6.55
N THR A 208 -21.98 9.78 -6.83
CA THR A 208 -20.78 10.63 -6.77
C THR A 208 -20.83 11.45 -5.49
N ASN A 209 -19.78 11.37 -4.67
CA ASN A 209 -19.61 12.25 -3.53
C ASN A 209 -19.41 13.69 -3.99
N ILE A 210 -19.95 14.62 -3.26
CA ILE A 210 -19.84 16.07 -3.54
C ILE A 210 -18.59 16.66 -2.89
N PHE A 211 -18.27 16.20 -1.69
CA PHE A 211 -17.11 16.60 -0.90
C PHE A 211 -16.47 15.41 -0.21
N THR A 212 -15.14 15.45 -0.02
CA THR A 212 -14.41 14.51 0.84
C THR A 212 -13.60 15.30 1.86
N ILE A 213 -13.70 14.92 3.12
CA ILE A 213 -12.97 15.51 4.25
C ILE A 213 -12.08 14.45 4.86
N SER A 214 -10.78 14.77 5.08
CA SER A 214 -9.81 13.92 5.77
C SER A 214 -9.01 14.74 6.78
N ASP A 215 -8.66 14.15 7.92
CA ASP A 215 -7.88 14.87 8.94
C ASP A 215 -6.37 14.90 8.67
N LEU A 216 -5.87 14.06 7.76
CA LEU A 216 -4.48 13.95 7.31
C LEU A 216 -3.43 13.71 8.41
N LYS A 217 -3.82 13.48 9.66
CA LYS A 217 -2.91 13.18 10.78
C LYS A 217 -2.26 11.81 10.69
N SER A 218 -2.93 10.91 10.01
CA SER A 218 -2.47 9.60 9.61
C SER A 218 -2.68 9.46 8.11
N VAL A 219 -1.74 8.84 7.43
CA VAL A 219 -1.84 8.51 6.01
C VAL A 219 -1.46 7.05 5.80
N TRP A 220 -2.00 6.44 4.78
CA TRP A 220 -1.57 5.13 4.36
C TRP A 220 -0.55 5.25 3.23
N ILE A 221 0.42 4.35 3.22
CA ILE A 221 1.25 4.11 2.06
C ILE A 221 0.91 2.74 1.50
N TRP A 222 0.48 2.72 0.26
CA TRP A 222 0.31 1.50 -0.53
C TRP A 222 1.58 1.25 -1.31
N ALA A 223 2.35 0.23 -0.92
CA ALA A 223 3.57 -0.14 -1.62
C ALA A 223 3.38 -1.41 -2.44
N ASN A 224 4.05 -1.47 -3.59
CA ASN A 224 3.93 -2.52 -4.58
C ASN A 224 5.08 -3.53 -4.41
N VAL A 225 4.76 -4.75 -4.01
CA VAL A 225 5.71 -5.85 -3.82
C VAL A 225 5.52 -6.87 -4.93
N TYR A 226 6.60 -7.22 -5.63
CA TYR A 226 6.55 -8.23 -6.68
C TYR A 226 6.31 -9.63 -6.10
N GLU A 227 5.69 -10.50 -6.90
CA GLU A 227 5.41 -11.90 -6.53
C GLU A 227 6.66 -12.64 -6.02
N SER A 228 7.83 -12.39 -6.63
CA SER A 228 9.12 -12.97 -6.24
C SER A 228 9.57 -12.62 -4.82
N ASP A 229 9.10 -11.50 -4.29
CA ASP A 229 9.57 -10.94 -3.03
C ASP A 229 8.56 -11.08 -1.88
N ILE A 230 7.35 -11.56 -2.17
CA ILE A 230 6.27 -11.66 -1.17
C ILE A 230 6.63 -12.55 0.02
N ALA A 231 7.43 -13.59 -0.20
CA ALA A 231 7.87 -14.50 0.86
C ALA A 231 8.86 -13.85 1.84
N LYS A 232 9.43 -12.68 1.50
CA LYS A 232 10.42 -11.96 2.32
C LYS A 232 9.79 -11.01 3.32
N ILE A 233 8.48 -10.74 3.21
CA ILE A 233 7.78 -9.76 4.02
C ILE A 233 6.70 -10.40 4.89
N LYS A 234 6.45 -9.79 6.05
CA LYS A 234 5.43 -10.22 7.01
C LYS A 234 4.67 -9.02 7.56
N ILE A 235 3.44 -9.25 7.99
CA ILE A 235 2.70 -8.26 8.78
C ILE A 235 3.49 -7.95 10.05
N GLY A 236 3.63 -6.66 10.36
CA GLY A 236 4.41 -6.16 11.49
C GLY A 236 5.87 -5.81 11.15
N ASP A 237 6.36 -6.12 9.93
CA ASP A 237 7.69 -5.69 9.51
C ASP A 237 7.78 -4.17 9.53
N LYS A 238 8.95 -3.66 9.97
CA LYS A 238 9.21 -2.22 10.01
C LYS A 238 9.36 -1.65 8.61
N VAL A 239 8.79 -0.48 8.42
CA VAL A 239 8.85 0.26 7.16
C VAL A 239 9.46 1.62 7.41
N ILE A 240 10.39 2.02 6.54
CA ILE A 240 10.90 3.37 6.45
C ILE A 240 10.52 3.91 5.08
N ALA A 241 9.70 4.95 5.06
CA ALA A 241 9.31 5.61 3.82
C ALA A 241 10.05 6.94 3.65
N LYS A 242 10.45 7.25 2.40
CA LYS A 242 11.04 8.53 1.99
C LYS A 242 10.30 9.02 0.77
N THR A 243 10.06 10.32 0.69
CA THR A 243 9.45 10.95 -0.49
C THR A 243 10.47 11.80 -1.23
N ILE A 244 10.22 12.05 -2.51
CA ILE A 244 11.06 12.92 -3.32
C ILE A 244 11.07 14.35 -2.76
N SER A 245 9.93 14.78 -2.19
CA SER A 245 9.79 16.13 -1.62
C SER A 245 10.57 16.32 -0.32
N TYR A 246 10.84 15.24 0.42
CA TYR A 246 11.52 15.25 1.71
C TYR A 246 12.56 14.12 1.76
N PRO A 247 13.67 14.22 1.01
CA PRO A 247 14.65 13.13 0.88
C PRO A 247 15.40 12.84 2.18
N ASP A 248 15.55 13.84 3.04
CA ASP A 248 16.28 13.74 4.31
C ASP A 248 15.39 13.36 5.50
N ILE A 249 14.07 13.24 5.29
CA ILE A 249 13.12 12.88 6.34
C ILE A 249 12.71 11.42 6.15
N GLU A 250 12.86 10.64 7.21
CA GLU A 250 12.40 9.29 7.30
C GLU A 250 11.02 9.25 7.99
N PHE A 251 10.08 8.55 7.40
CA PHE A 251 8.75 8.33 7.94
C PHE A 251 8.63 6.85 8.34
N ASP A 252 8.53 6.62 9.64
CA ASP A 252 8.48 5.28 10.20
C ASP A 252 7.06 4.73 10.23
N GLY A 253 6.93 3.44 9.92
CA GLY A 253 5.68 2.72 10.00
C GLY A 253 5.88 1.22 10.12
N GLN A 254 4.78 0.46 9.97
CA GLN A 254 4.78 -1.00 9.99
C GLN A 254 3.77 -1.53 8.96
N ILE A 255 4.07 -2.69 8.39
CA ILE A 255 3.12 -3.38 7.50
C ILE A 255 1.91 -3.81 8.33
N GLN A 256 0.75 -3.21 8.07
CA GLN A 256 -0.50 -3.58 8.71
C GLN A 256 -1.27 -4.63 7.93
N LYS A 257 -1.15 -4.58 6.59
CA LYS A 257 -1.91 -5.47 5.72
C LYS A 257 -1.11 -5.83 4.48
N ILE A 258 -1.20 -7.08 4.10
CA ILE A 258 -0.74 -7.61 2.82
C ILE A 258 -2.00 -8.06 2.08
N ASN A 259 -2.24 -7.52 0.88
CA ASN A 259 -3.40 -7.93 0.10
C ASN A 259 -3.26 -9.38 -0.35
N ASN A 260 -4.40 -10.10 -0.39
CA ASN A 260 -4.43 -11.50 -0.83
C ASN A 260 -4.66 -11.64 -2.35
N ILE A 261 -4.69 -10.53 -3.07
CA ILE A 261 -4.98 -10.50 -4.51
C ILE A 261 -3.77 -9.89 -5.21
N LEU A 262 -3.22 -10.62 -6.16
CA LEU A 262 -2.20 -10.14 -7.09
C LEU A 262 -2.88 -9.29 -8.17
N GLU A 263 -2.33 -8.12 -8.46
CA GLU A 263 -2.78 -7.32 -9.60
C GLU A 263 -2.32 -8.00 -10.91
N PRO A 264 -3.25 -8.40 -11.78
CA PRO A 264 -2.88 -9.24 -12.94
C PRO A 264 -1.96 -8.54 -13.94
N GLU A 265 -2.09 -7.23 -14.11
CA GLU A 265 -1.32 -6.45 -15.10
C GLU A 265 0.11 -6.20 -14.64
N SER A 266 0.28 -5.79 -13.39
CA SER A 266 1.58 -5.41 -12.83
C SER A 266 2.31 -6.55 -12.11
N ARG A 267 1.61 -7.64 -11.78
CA ARG A 267 2.08 -8.78 -10.98
C ARG A 267 2.66 -8.37 -9.64
N VAL A 268 2.03 -7.38 -9.02
CA VAL A 268 2.39 -6.91 -7.69
C VAL A 268 1.27 -7.21 -6.69
N ILE A 269 1.67 -7.36 -5.45
CA ILE A 269 0.78 -7.40 -4.30
C ILE A 269 0.93 -6.08 -3.57
N LYS A 270 -0.18 -5.41 -3.29
CA LYS A 270 -0.17 -4.18 -2.51
C LYS A 270 -0.10 -4.47 -1.03
N ILE A 271 0.82 -3.83 -0.36
CA ILE A 271 0.93 -3.80 1.09
C ILE A 271 0.52 -2.42 1.61
N ARG A 272 -0.15 -2.41 2.75
CA ARG A 272 -0.56 -1.19 3.43
C ARG A 272 0.29 -0.95 4.67
N THR A 273 0.82 0.25 4.75
CA THR A 273 1.53 0.76 5.92
C THR A 273 0.84 2.03 6.39
N GLU A 274 0.55 2.15 7.66
CA GLU A 274 0.09 3.39 8.28
C GLU A 274 1.27 4.20 8.76
N ILE A 275 1.27 5.49 8.42
CA ILE A 275 2.34 6.43 8.78
C ILE A 275 1.72 7.60 9.56
N PRO A 276 2.17 7.85 10.80
CA PRO A 276 1.82 9.06 11.52
C PRO A 276 2.30 10.31 10.76
N ASN A 277 1.42 11.28 10.57
CA ASN A 277 1.68 12.49 9.78
C ASN A 277 1.34 13.76 10.57
N GLU A 278 1.79 13.84 11.82
CA GLU A 278 1.49 14.97 12.73
C GLU A 278 1.90 16.33 12.17
N LYS A 279 2.97 16.37 11.36
CA LYS A 279 3.43 17.60 10.71
C LYS A 279 2.75 17.86 9.38
N GLU A 280 1.85 17.01 8.95
CA GLU A 280 1.09 17.08 7.70
C GLU A 280 1.98 17.27 6.45
N LEU A 281 3.21 16.72 6.48
CA LEU A 281 4.17 16.79 5.38
C LEU A 281 3.80 15.84 4.24
N LEU A 282 3.32 14.66 4.58
CA LEU A 282 2.84 13.69 3.61
C LEU A 282 1.47 14.12 3.09
N LYS A 283 1.36 14.22 1.78
CA LYS A 283 0.10 14.51 1.10
C LYS A 283 -0.29 13.29 0.28
N PRO A 284 -1.58 12.94 0.21
CA PRO A 284 -2.06 11.92 -0.71
C PRO A 284 -1.56 12.16 -2.14
N GLU A 285 -1.40 11.09 -2.92
CA GLU A 285 -0.85 11.07 -4.28
C GLU A 285 0.68 11.32 -4.36
N MET A 286 1.38 11.53 -3.23
CA MET A 286 2.85 11.57 -3.23
C MET A 286 3.44 10.17 -3.41
N PHE A 287 4.45 10.06 -4.28
CA PHE A 287 5.25 8.84 -4.37
C PHE A 287 6.26 8.73 -3.23
N ALA A 288 6.42 7.52 -2.74
CA ALA A 288 7.37 7.19 -1.68
C ALA A 288 8.24 5.99 -2.07
N THR A 289 9.51 6.06 -1.73
CA THR A 289 10.39 4.89 -1.69
C THR A 289 10.24 4.26 -0.31
N VAL A 290 9.88 2.99 -0.27
CA VAL A 290 9.52 2.24 0.93
C VAL A 290 10.56 1.15 1.16
N GLN A 291 11.34 1.29 2.21
CA GLN A 291 12.28 0.26 2.67
C GLN A 291 11.61 -0.57 3.76
N ILE A 292 11.41 -1.85 3.48
CA ILE A 292 10.84 -2.84 4.40
C ILE A 292 12.00 -3.57 5.06
N LYS A 293 12.06 -3.60 6.39
CA LYS A 293 13.05 -4.33 7.17
C LYS A 293 12.41 -5.56 7.78
N SER A 294 12.88 -6.74 7.36
CA SER A 294 12.40 -8.01 7.91
C SER A 294 12.75 -8.12 9.40
N GLN A 295 11.82 -8.62 10.20
CA GLN A 295 12.11 -8.96 11.60
C GLN A 295 12.98 -10.22 11.72
N ASP A 296 13.04 -11.04 10.68
CA ASP A 296 13.86 -12.25 10.67
C ASP A 296 15.33 -11.85 10.50
N LYS A 297 16.12 -12.20 11.49
CA LYS A 297 17.57 -12.00 11.47
C LYS A 297 18.26 -13.25 10.95
N ILE A 298 19.15 -13.05 9.99
CA ILE A 298 19.93 -14.13 9.39
C ILE A 298 21.34 -14.09 9.97
N ASN A 299 21.71 -15.15 10.71
CA ASN A 299 23.08 -15.29 11.20
C ASN A 299 23.90 -16.08 10.15
N THR A 300 24.74 -15.39 9.41
CA THR A 300 25.48 -15.99 8.28
C THR A 300 26.84 -15.32 8.09
N LEU A 301 27.69 -15.97 7.29
CA LEU A 301 28.91 -15.33 6.78
C LEU A 301 28.52 -14.44 5.61
N ALA A 302 28.81 -13.16 5.71
CA ALA A 302 28.60 -12.21 4.62
C ALA A 302 29.80 -11.29 4.47
N ILE A 303 30.04 -10.85 3.24
CA ILE A 303 31.11 -9.91 2.91
C ILE A 303 30.52 -8.73 2.15
N PRO A 304 31.16 -7.55 2.19
CA PRO A 304 30.73 -6.44 1.34
C PRO A 304 30.59 -6.87 -0.11
N THR A 305 29.46 -6.53 -0.73
CA THR A 305 29.18 -6.92 -2.14
C THR A 305 30.27 -6.42 -3.10
N SER A 306 30.92 -5.30 -2.79
CA SER A 306 32.05 -4.76 -3.55
C SER A 306 33.30 -5.62 -3.56
N ALA A 307 33.42 -6.59 -2.64
CA ALA A 307 34.53 -7.56 -2.59
C ALA A 307 34.39 -8.73 -3.58
N ILE A 308 33.17 -8.90 -4.11
CA ILE A 308 32.85 -9.99 -5.04
C ILE A 308 32.97 -9.46 -6.46
N PHE A 309 33.67 -10.19 -7.32
CA PHE A 309 33.74 -9.90 -8.75
C PHE A 309 33.32 -11.11 -9.56
N ILE A 310 32.81 -10.85 -10.77
CA ILE A 310 32.28 -11.88 -11.67
C ILE A 310 33.29 -12.09 -12.80
N GLU A 311 33.62 -13.35 -13.03
CA GLU A 311 34.44 -13.76 -14.16
C GLU A 311 33.87 -15.06 -14.74
N ASN A 312 33.73 -15.13 -16.08
CA ASN A 312 33.12 -16.27 -16.76
C ASN A 312 31.80 -16.74 -16.20
N ASN A 313 30.96 -15.78 -15.76
CA ASN A 313 29.64 -16.02 -15.11
C ASN A 313 29.71 -16.74 -13.75
N GLU A 314 30.85 -16.68 -13.07
CA GLU A 314 31.08 -17.24 -11.74
C GLU A 314 31.56 -16.14 -10.78
N ASN A 315 31.21 -16.27 -9.51
CA ASN A 315 31.56 -15.31 -8.46
C ASN A 315 32.91 -15.67 -7.83
N PHE A 316 33.77 -14.69 -7.70
CA PHE A 316 35.11 -14.84 -7.09
C PHE A 316 35.34 -13.77 -6.06
N ILE A 317 36.23 -14.10 -5.13
CA ILE A 317 36.81 -13.19 -4.13
C ILE A 317 38.34 -13.39 -4.09
N ILE A 318 39.02 -12.49 -3.41
CA ILE A 318 40.45 -12.64 -3.13
C ILE A 318 40.64 -12.91 -1.62
N LYS A 319 41.19 -14.05 -1.28
CA LYS A 319 41.60 -14.42 0.08
C LYS A 319 43.04 -13.98 0.37
N CYS A 320 43.32 -13.60 1.58
CA CYS A 320 44.67 -13.36 2.10
C CYS A 320 45.19 -14.66 2.72
N ILE A 321 46.19 -15.26 2.14
CA ILE A 321 46.86 -16.47 2.68
C ILE A 321 47.95 -16.03 3.69
N SER A 322 48.69 -14.98 3.35
CA SER A 322 49.63 -14.31 4.25
C SER A 322 49.62 -12.81 4.05
N GLU A 323 50.55 -12.09 4.67
CA GLU A 323 50.60 -10.62 4.54
C GLU A 323 50.78 -10.16 3.10
N TYR A 324 51.50 -10.90 2.27
CA TYR A 324 51.87 -10.57 0.89
C TYR A 324 51.30 -11.56 -0.15
N GLU A 325 50.67 -12.67 0.28
CA GLU A 325 50.20 -13.71 -0.60
C GLU A 325 48.67 -13.72 -0.64
N PHE A 326 48.13 -13.72 -1.86
CA PHE A 326 46.71 -13.66 -2.13
C PHE A 326 46.28 -14.77 -3.06
N GLU A 327 45.08 -15.28 -2.89
CA GLU A 327 44.50 -16.36 -3.66
C GLU A 327 43.11 -15.99 -4.17
N LYS A 328 42.91 -16.19 -5.49
CA LYS A 328 41.62 -16.06 -6.13
C LYS A 328 40.80 -17.31 -5.84
N CYS A 329 39.67 -17.13 -5.14
CA CYS A 329 38.77 -18.20 -4.74
C CYS A 329 37.41 -18.05 -5.37
N LYS A 330 36.86 -19.13 -5.93
CA LYS A 330 35.46 -19.21 -6.34
C LYS A 330 34.58 -19.32 -5.12
N VAL A 331 33.45 -18.59 -5.14
CA VAL A 331 32.46 -18.60 -4.07
C VAL A 331 31.05 -18.84 -4.58
N VAL A 332 30.22 -19.47 -3.75
CA VAL A 332 28.80 -19.58 -3.98
C VAL A 332 28.12 -18.54 -3.11
N THR A 333 27.50 -17.56 -3.75
CA THR A 333 26.80 -16.47 -3.07
C THR A 333 25.37 -16.88 -2.69
N GLY A 334 24.84 -16.25 -1.67
CA GLY A 334 23.46 -16.39 -1.23
C GLY A 334 22.66 -15.10 -1.43
N LYS A 335 21.96 -14.69 -0.36
CA LYS A 335 21.14 -13.47 -0.35
C LYS A 335 22.01 -12.22 -0.33
N ILE A 336 21.49 -11.15 -0.92
CA ILE A 336 22.03 -9.79 -0.76
C ILE A 336 21.36 -9.19 0.48
N LEU A 337 22.19 -8.73 1.43
CA LEU A 337 21.80 -8.23 2.73
C LEU A 337 22.32 -6.78 2.85
N ASN A 338 21.55 -5.83 2.33
CA ASN A 338 21.98 -4.43 2.14
C ASN A 338 23.27 -4.33 1.29
N ASP A 339 24.37 -3.83 1.88
CA ASP A 339 25.68 -3.69 1.22
C ASP A 339 26.54 -4.96 1.30
N TYR A 340 26.03 -6.04 1.91
CA TYR A 340 26.71 -7.32 2.08
C TYR A 340 26.05 -8.41 1.26
N THR A 341 26.83 -9.39 0.87
CA THR A 341 26.35 -10.62 0.20
C THR A 341 26.72 -11.83 1.04
N GLU A 342 25.73 -12.66 1.33
CA GLU A 342 25.92 -13.95 1.98
C GLU A 342 26.82 -14.85 1.17
N ILE A 343 27.75 -15.55 1.83
CA ILE A 343 28.59 -16.57 1.22
C ILE A 343 28.19 -17.93 1.76
N LYS A 344 27.70 -18.79 0.88
CA LYS A 344 27.29 -20.17 1.21
C LYS A 344 28.47 -21.14 1.19
N GLU A 345 29.34 -20.97 0.20
CA GLU A 345 30.53 -21.83 0.02
C GLU A 345 31.72 -21.03 -0.46
N GLY A 346 32.90 -21.50 -0.17
CA GLY A 346 34.17 -20.94 -0.62
C GLY A 346 34.92 -20.12 0.43
N VAL A 347 34.30 -19.81 1.59
CA VAL A 347 34.93 -19.07 2.69
C VAL A 347 34.54 -19.70 4.03
N THR A 348 35.46 -19.69 4.98
CA THR A 348 35.22 -20.11 6.35
C THR A 348 35.39 -18.94 7.34
N GLU A 349 34.75 -19.08 8.50
CA GLU A 349 34.86 -18.09 9.57
C GLU A 349 36.31 -17.92 10.03
N GLY A 350 36.74 -16.68 10.19
CA GLY A 350 38.09 -16.34 10.59
C GLY A 350 39.07 -16.09 9.42
N GLU A 351 38.70 -16.44 8.19
CA GLU A 351 39.50 -16.08 7.02
C GLU A 351 39.51 -14.58 6.75
N ILE A 352 40.55 -14.10 6.07
CA ILE A 352 40.72 -12.70 5.71
C ILE A 352 40.51 -12.57 4.19
N VAL A 353 39.62 -11.66 3.79
CA VAL A 353 39.35 -11.35 2.38
C VAL A 353 39.69 -9.91 2.07
N VAL A 354 39.96 -9.66 0.80
CA VAL A 354 40.17 -8.30 0.28
C VAL A 354 38.81 -7.69 -0.06
N ILE A 355 38.52 -6.55 0.56
CA ILE A 355 37.26 -5.82 0.34
C ILE A 355 37.41 -4.62 -0.61
N LYS A 356 38.65 -4.13 -0.80
CA LYS A 356 38.99 -3.09 -1.76
C LYS A 356 40.26 -3.46 -2.50
N GLY A 357 40.27 -3.28 -3.80
CA GLY A 357 41.39 -3.67 -4.67
C GLY A 357 41.36 -5.13 -5.14
N ALA A 358 40.29 -5.89 -4.85
CA ALA A 358 40.16 -7.30 -5.26
C ALA A 358 40.29 -7.50 -6.77
N LEU A 359 39.69 -6.65 -7.59
CA LEU A 359 39.74 -6.74 -9.06
C LEU A 359 41.15 -6.46 -9.61
N LEU A 360 41.93 -5.57 -8.97
CA LEU A 360 43.32 -5.31 -9.37
C LEU A 360 44.17 -6.56 -9.17
N ILE A 361 44.03 -7.23 -8.02
CA ILE A 361 44.73 -8.50 -7.74
C ILE A 361 44.31 -9.59 -8.73
N ALA A 362 42.99 -9.70 -9.00
CA ALA A 362 42.49 -10.68 -9.95
C ALA A 362 43.09 -10.49 -11.36
N ASN A 363 43.17 -9.25 -11.84
CA ASN A 363 43.80 -8.94 -13.13
C ASN A 363 45.28 -9.30 -13.17
N GLU A 364 46.03 -9.05 -12.07
CA GLU A 364 47.43 -9.45 -12.03
C GLU A 364 47.60 -10.97 -12.00
N ILE A 365 46.73 -11.73 -11.33
CA ILE A 365 46.74 -13.21 -11.38
C ILE A 365 46.48 -13.67 -12.80
N ASN A 366 45.51 -13.08 -13.49
CA ASN A 366 45.17 -13.48 -14.87
C ASN A 366 46.25 -13.12 -15.87
N ASN A 367 47.01 -12.04 -15.66
CA ASN A 367 48.12 -11.63 -16.54
C ASN A 367 49.39 -12.50 -16.35
N LYS A 368 49.52 -13.24 -15.24
CA LYS A 368 50.63 -14.15 -14.97
C LYS A 368 50.39 -15.57 -15.48
N ASN A 369 49.17 -15.90 -15.83
CA ASN A 369 48.76 -17.18 -16.40
C ASN A 369 48.64 -17.08 -17.94
#